data_4195e23e89ead9c98b85e72d4554427e
#
_entry.id   4195e23e89ead9c98b85e72d4554427e
#
_cell.length_a   1.000
_cell.length_b   1.000
_cell.length_c   1.000
_cell.angle_alpha   90.00
_cell.angle_beta   90.00
_cell.angle_gamma   90.00
#
_symmetry.space_group_name_H-M   'P 1'
#
loop_
_entity.id
_entity.type
_entity.pdbx_description
1 polymer ?
#
loop_
_entity_poly.entity_id
_entity_poly.type
_entity_poly.pdbx_seq_one_letter_code
_entity_poly.pdbx_strand_id
1 'polypeptide(L)'
;MHFKNVLLAAFAGFASVNAQTIIDILNTTPELSTLKSLITKYQDLVELLSQAHDITVVAPTNDAFNKFLSENPGADKNRDLVENLITYHVITGIYDSAAITGSPGPVFPATLLSNPEYSLVTGGQRVKVAAEGSSVVFTSGLLKKSTVTKADVRFTGGVAHLVDGVLAFPATTSETALVAGLNKLVEVLDATELDGFVDSSFDITVFAPNNEAFNAIASTVHGISLPDLRNILAYHIVSRTIGYSQTLSDGLTLSTVNGDAVTVKISGSTITINDAKVVTADVLLKNGVAHVIEK
;
A
#
# COMPACT_ATOMS: atom_id res chain seq x y z
N MET A 1 -57.03 -7.44 -50.94
CA MET A 1 -56.75 -6.78 -49.64
C MET A 1 -55.27 -6.87 -49.38
N HIS A 2 -54.57 -5.76 -49.56
CA HIS A 2 -53.11 -5.71 -49.41
C HIS A 2 -52.77 -4.96 -48.14
N PHE A 3 -52.24 -5.68 -47.15
CA PHE A 3 -51.65 -5.06 -45.97
C PHE A 3 -50.21 -4.68 -46.27
N LYS A 4 -49.94 -3.38 -46.30
CA LYS A 4 -48.59 -2.82 -46.35
C LYS A 4 -48.05 -2.83 -44.94
N ASN A 5 -47.01 -3.63 -44.68
CA ASN A 5 -46.22 -3.54 -43.48
C ASN A 5 -45.31 -2.33 -43.56
N VAL A 6 -45.55 -1.36 -42.68
CA VAL A 6 -44.64 -0.25 -42.42
C VAL A 6 -43.63 -0.68 -41.38
N LEU A 7 -42.41 -0.94 -41.81
CA LEU A 7 -41.28 -1.23 -40.91
C LEU A 7 -40.78 0.10 -40.36
N LEU A 8 -41.10 0.40 -39.09
CA LEU A 8 -40.57 1.56 -38.38
C LEU A 8 -39.17 1.20 -37.87
N ALA A 9 -38.11 1.61 -38.58
CA ALA A 9 -36.74 1.49 -38.10
C ALA A 9 -36.51 2.50 -36.98
N ALA A 10 -36.53 2.05 -35.73
CA ALA A 10 -36.05 2.85 -34.63
C ALA A 10 -34.52 2.94 -34.70
N PHE A 11 -34.02 4.05 -35.21
CA PHE A 11 -32.61 4.43 -35.04
C PHE A 11 -32.41 4.73 -33.53
N ALA A 12 -31.95 3.76 -32.76
CA ALA A 12 -31.34 4.00 -31.47
C ALA A 12 -30.03 4.77 -31.78
N GLY A 13 -30.05 6.06 -31.59
CA GLY A 13 -28.86 6.87 -31.58
C GLY A 13 -27.96 6.40 -30.46
N PHE A 14 -26.93 5.63 -30.77
CA PHE A 14 -25.80 5.44 -29.87
C PHE A 14 -25.15 6.82 -29.73
N ALA A 15 -25.48 7.52 -28.63
CA ALA A 15 -24.64 8.60 -28.19
C ALA A 15 -23.26 7.99 -27.97
N SER A 16 -22.31 8.31 -28.83
CA SER A 16 -20.91 8.03 -28.62
C SER A 16 -20.54 8.78 -27.33
N VAL A 17 -20.52 8.09 -26.23
CA VAL A 17 -19.86 8.56 -25.01
C VAL A 17 -18.42 8.75 -25.44
N ASN A 18 -17.99 9.99 -25.60
CA ASN A 18 -16.58 10.31 -25.81
C ASN A 18 -15.84 9.67 -24.64
N ALA A 19 -15.11 8.61 -24.92
CA ALA A 19 -14.37 7.89 -23.92
C ALA A 19 -13.26 8.81 -23.42
N GLN A 20 -13.44 9.43 -22.25
CA GLN A 20 -12.46 10.33 -21.64
C GLN A 20 -11.24 9.53 -21.24
N THR A 21 -10.07 10.00 -21.63
CA THR A 21 -8.79 9.46 -21.15
C THR A 21 -8.49 10.00 -19.75
N ILE A 22 -7.51 9.42 -19.06
CA ILE A 22 -7.04 9.99 -17.78
C ILE A 22 -6.55 11.43 -17.95
N ILE A 23 -5.96 11.76 -19.09
CA ILE A 23 -5.50 13.12 -19.41
C ILE A 23 -6.70 14.07 -19.56
N ASP A 24 -7.81 13.61 -20.12
CA ASP A 24 -9.03 14.41 -20.20
C ASP A 24 -9.63 14.67 -18.82
N ILE A 25 -9.60 13.68 -17.91
CA ILE A 25 -10.00 13.86 -16.51
C ILE A 25 -9.13 14.92 -15.84
N LEU A 26 -7.80 14.84 -16.00
CA LEU A 26 -6.88 15.86 -15.46
C LEU A 26 -7.14 17.26 -16.03
N ASN A 27 -7.56 17.35 -17.30
CA ASN A 27 -7.85 18.62 -17.96
C ASN A 27 -9.19 19.23 -17.50
N THR A 28 -10.16 18.40 -17.17
CA THR A 28 -11.55 18.83 -16.89
C THR A 28 -11.88 18.87 -15.39
N THR A 29 -10.95 18.44 -14.52
CA THR A 29 -11.13 18.41 -13.06
C THR A 29 -10.24 19.47 -12.40
N PRO A 30 -10.78 20.64 -12.02
CA PRO A 30 -9.99 21.75 -11.48
C PRO A 30 -9.20 21.38 -10.20
N GLU A 31 -9.75 20.48 -9.38
CA GLU A 31 -9.14 19.97 -8.15
C GLU A 31 -7.85 19.18 -8.39
N LEU A 32 -7.55 18.81 -9.64
CA LEU A 32 -6.37 18.04 -10.05
C LEU A 32 -5.34 18.88 -10.82
N SER A 33 -5.46 20.20 -10.84
CA SER A 33 -4.59 21.06 -11.64
C SER A 33 -3.12 20.98 -11.24
N THR A 34 -2.80 20.76 -9.98
CA THR A 34 -1.42 20.55 -9.48
C THR A 34 -0.88 19.22 -9.99
N LEU A 35 -1.63 18.13 -9.86
CA LEU A 35 -1.28 16.81 -10.39
C LEU A 35 -1.05 16.86 -11.90
N LYS A 36 -1.97 17.51 -12.64
CA LYS A 36 -1.82 17.75 -14.08
C LYS A 36 -0.50 18.45 -14.39
N SER A 37 -0.17 19.52 -13.68
CA SER A 37 1.05 20.29 -13.90
C SER A 37 2.31 19.44 -13.67
N LEU A 38 2.30 18.55 -12.69
CA LEU A 38 3.40 17.62 -12.42
C LEU A 38 3.57 16.60 -13.55
N ILE A 39 2.49 15.93 -13.95
CA ILE A 39 2.52 14.90 -14.99
C ILE A 39 2.93 15.49 -16.34
N THR A 40 2.39 16.64 -16.73
CA THR A 40 2.66 17.24 -18.04
C THR A 40 4.06 17.83 -18.19
N LYS A 41 4.83 17.96 -17.11
CA LYS A 41 6.27 18.28 -17.19
C LYS A 41 7.09 17.15 -17.82
N TYR A 42 6.60 15.90 -17.76
CA TYR A 42 7.32 14.72 -18.19
C TYR A 42 6.52 13.91 -19.19
N GLN A 43 6.97 13.92 -20.45
CA GLN A 43 6.26 13.30 -21.57
C GLN A 43 6.08 11.77 -21.38
N ASP A 44 7.08 11.11 -20.81
CA ASP A 44 7.06 9.69 -20.49
C ASP A 44 5.96 9.32 -19.48
N LEU A 45 5.68 10.17 -18.49
CA LEU A 45 4.54 9.97 -17.59
C LEU A 45 3.19 10.14 -18.28
N VAL A 46 3.09 11.09 -19.20
CA VAL A 46 1.89 11.26 -20.05
C VAL A 46 1.67 10.01 -20.91
N GLU A 47 2.71 9.49 -21.53
CA GLU A 47 2.66 8.28 -22.35
C GLU A 47 2.29 7.04 -21.50
N LEU A 48 2.94 6.85 -20.35
CA LEU A 48 2.64 5.78 -19.42
C LEU A 48 1.15 5.75 -19.05
N LEU A 49 0.61 6.88 -18.61
CA LEU A 49 -0.78 6.98 -18.17
C LEU A 49 -1.78 6.88 -19.35
N SER A 50 -1.41 7.34 -20.54
CA SER A 50 -2.26 7.27 -21.72
C SER A 50 -2.39 5.85 -22.28
N GLN A 51 -1.38 5.00 -22.07
CA GLN A 51 -1.35 3.62 -22.54
C GLN A 51 -1.81 2.62 -21.47
N ALA A 52 -1.91 3.06 -20.21
CA ALA A 52 -2.29 2.18 -19.12
C ALA A 52 -3.77 1.78 -19.21
N HIS A 53 -4.04 0.49 -19.03
CA HIS A 53 -5.37 -0.10 -19.01
C HIS A 53 -5.55 -0.93 -17.76
N ASP A 54 -6.80 -1.09 -17.36
CA ASP A 54 -7.18 -1.84 -16.16
C ASP A 54 -6.46 -1.31 -14.92
N ILE A 55 -6.48 0.02 -14.74
CA ILE A 55 -5.81 0.69 -13.62
C ILE A 55 -6.79 1.46 -12.74
N THR A 56 -6.37 1.64 -11.50
CA THR A 56 -6.99 2.58 -10.56
C THR A 56 -6.00 3.69 -10.24
N VAL A 57 -6.40 4.94 -10.47
CA VAL A 57 -5.57 6.10 -10.17
C VAL A 57 -6.02 6.72 -8.84
N VAL A 58 -5.12 6.75 -7.87
CA VAL A 58 -5.30 7.50 -6.62
C VAL A 58 -4.83 8.92 -6.88
N ALA A 59 -5.76 9.85 -7.03
CA ALA A 59 -5.48 11.22 -7.50
C ALA A 59 -5.54 12.23 -6.34
N PRO A 60 -4.40 12.67 -5.77
CA PRO A 60 -4.41 13.68 -4.73
C PRO A 60 -4.96 15.00 -5.24
N THR A 61 -5.83 15.63 -4.45
CA THR A 61 -6.34 16.98 -4.73
C THR A 61 -5.24 18.04 -4.67
N ASN A 62 -5.53 19.24 -5.18
CA ASN A 62 -4.60 20.37 -5.07
C ASN A 62 -4.21 20.66 -3.61
N ASP A 63 -5.16 20.57 -2.68
CA ASP A 63 -4.90 20.80 -1.26
C ASP A 63 -3.97 19.74 -0.68
N ALA A 64 -4.16 18.47 -1.06
CA ALA A 64 -3.28 17.37 -0.68
C ALA A 64 -1.84 17.61 -1.19
N PHE A 65 -1.68 18.02 -2.46
CA PHE A 65 -0.37 18.33 -3.02
C PHE A 65 0.26 19.58 -2.43
N ASN A 66 -0.51 20.64 -2.20
CA ASN A 66 0.00 21.87 -1.58
C ASN A 66 0.54 21.58 -0.18
N LYS A 67 -0.17 20.76 0.60
CA LYS A 67 0.31 20.30 1.91
C LYS A 67 1.61 19.50 1.76
N PHE A 68 1.64 18.51 0.86
CA PHE A 68 2.83 17.69 0.60
C PHE A 68 4.04 18.54 0.21
N LEU A 69 3.88 19.52 -0.69
CA LEU A 69 4.96 20.39 -1.14
C LEU A 69 5.43 21.37 -0.05
N SER A 70 4.54 21.77 0.86
CA SER A 70 4.92 22.59 2.02
C SER A 70 5.79 21.81 3.02
N GLU A 71 5.51 20.51 3.17
CA GLU A 71 6.29 19.59 4.01
C GLU A 71 7.58 19.12 3.32
N ASN A 72 7.62 19.15 1.97
CA ASN A 72 8.73 18.67 1.14
C ASN A 72 9.13 19.71 0.09
N PRO A 73 9.76 20.83 0.47
CA PRO A 73 10.11 21.90 -0.46
C PRO A 73 11.04 21.42 -1.58
N GLY A 74 10.64 21.66 -2.83
CA GLY A 74 11.44 21.29 -4.01
C GLY A 74 11.18 19.85 -4.53
N ALA A 75 10.30 19.08 -3.89
CA ALA A 75 9.93 17.73 -4.34
C ALA A 75 9.39 17.74 -5.79
N ASP A 76 8.67 18.79 -6.19
CA ASP A 76 8.16 18.98 -7.56
C ASP A 76 9.23 19.22 -8.63
N LYS A 77 10.47 19.46 -8.24
CA LYS A 77 11.64 19.68 -9.12
C LYS A 77 12.52 18.44 -9.24
N ASN A 78 12.36 17.48 -8.36
CA ASN A 78 13.07 16.21 -8.42
C ASN A 78 12.30 15.24 -9.33
N ARG A 79 12.81 15.02 -10.56
CA ARG A 79 12.16 14.16 -11.55
C ARG A 79 11.99 12.72 -11.05
N ASP A 80 13.05 12.15 -10.50
CA ASP A 80 13.02 10.76 -10.01
C ASP A 80 11.96 10.57 -8.92
N LEU A 81 11.92 11.49 -7.96
CA LEU A 81 10.89 11.49 -6.92
C LEU A 81 9.48 11.61 -7.51
N VAL A 82 9.26 12.52 -8.46
CA VAL A 82 7.94 12.71 -9.09
C VAL A 82 7.51 11.46 -9.86
N GLU A 83 8.39 10.86 -10.65
CA GLU A 83 8.11 9.65 -11.42
C GLU A 83 7.71 8.49 -10.50
N ASN A 84 8.51 8.24 -9.46
CA ASN A 84 8.21 7.18 -8.49
C ASN A 84 6.95 7.49 -7.67
N LEU A 85 6.69 8.75 -7.33
CA LEU A 85 5.47 9.16 -6.65
C LEU A 85 4.24 8.89 -7.52
N ILE A 86 4.26 9.27 -8.80
CA ILE A 86 3.15 9.03 -9.72
C ILE A 86 2.93 7.53 -9.91
N THR A 87 3.97 6.74 -10.13
CA THR A 87 3.84 5.27 -10.27
C THR A 87 3.31 4.61 -9.01
N TYR A 88 3.58 5.14 -7.82
CA TYR A 88 2.99 4.67 -6.57
C TYR A 88 1.49 4.99 -6.45
N HIS A 89 1.03 6.06 -7.09
CA HIS A 89 -0.39 6.43 -7.13
C HIS A 89 -1.20 5.72 -8.22
N VAL A 90 -0.56 4.87 -9.05
CA VAL A 90 -1.24 4.07 -10.08
C VAL A 90 -1.24 2.61 -9.66
N ILE A 91 -2.42 2.10 -9.41
CA ILE A 91 -2.69 0.73 -8.96
C ILE A 91 -3.04 -0.13 -10.17
N THR A 92 -2.51 -1.33 -10.27
CA THR A 92 -2.90 -2.33 -11.27
C THR A 92 -4.23 -2.98 -10.90
N GLY A 93 -5.16 -3.04 -11.82
CA GLY A 93 -6.52 -3.52 -11.61
C GLY A 93 -7.53 -2.40 -11.35
N ILE A 94 -8.81 -2.73 -11.53
CA ILE A 94 -9.92 -1.80 -11.30
C ILE A 94 -10.51 -2.06 -9.92
N TYR A 95 -10.36 -1.08 -9.04
CA TYR A 95 -10.88 -1.08 -7.67
C TYR A 95 -11.84 0.08 -7.51
N ASP A 96 -13.09 -0.08 -7.97
CA ASP A 96 -14.12 0.91 -7.70
C ASP A 96 -14.61 0.84 -6.25
N SER A 97 -15.33 1.87 -5.82
CA SER A 97 -15.78 1.98 -4.42
C SER A 97 -16.66 0.80 -4.00
N ALA A 98 -17.46 0.24 -4.92
CA ALA A 98 -18.32 -0.92 -4.65
C ALA A 98 -17.47 -2.19 -4.43
N ALA A 99 -16.45 -2.43 -5.23
CA ALA A 99 -15.53 -3.55 -5.05
C ALA A 99 -14.78 -3.47 -3.71
N ILE A 100 -14.34 -2.27 -3.31
CA ILE A 100 -13.64 -2.04 -2.05
C ILE A 100 -14.58 -2.23 -0.86
N THR A 101 -15.76 -1.61 -0.88
CA THR A 101 -16.73 -1.70 0.23
C THR A 101 -17.38 -3.07 0.36
N GLY A 102 -17.46 -3.83 -0.74
CA GLY A 102 -17.93 -5.22 -0.76
C GLY A 102 -16.89 -6.24 -0.29
N SER A 103 -15.63 -5.84 -0.13
CA SER A 103 -14.57 -6.73 0.35
C SER A 103 -14.76 -7.05 1.85
N PRO A 104 -14.56 -8.31 2.29
CA PRO A 104 -14.66 -8.69 3.70
C PRO A 104 -13.56 -8.10 4.58
N GLY A 105 -12.54 -7.49 3.99
CA GLY A 105 -11.40 -6.90 4.68
C GLY A 105 -10.56 -6.03 3.76
N PRO A 106 -9.40 -5.56 4.23
CA PRO A 106 -8.51 -4.74 3.41
C PRO A 106 -7.98 -5.53 2.21
N VAL A 107 -7.76 -4.84 1.10
CA VAL A 107 -7.09 -5.37 -0.09
C VAL A 107 -5.72 -4.70 -0.28
N PHE A 108 -4.78 -5.42 -0.90
CA PHE A 108 -3.39 -4.98 -1.08
C PHE A 108 -2.99 -5.03 -2.56
N PRO A 109 -3.60 -4.21 -3.39
CA PRO A 109 -3.26 -4.17 -4.80
C PRO A 109 -1.83 -3.69 -5.03
N ALA A 110 -1.21 -4.19 -6.11
CA ALA A 110 0.08 -3.71 -6.57
C ALA A 110 -0.07 -2.34 -7.23
N THR A 111 0.93 -1.49 -7.04
CA THR A 111 1.10 -0.25 -7.76
C THR A 111 2.13 -0.43 -8.88
N LEU A 112 2.30 0.57 -9.73
CA LEU A 112 3.35 0.58 -10.75
C LEU A 112 4.74 0.91 -10.17
N LEU A 113 4.85 1.22 -8.88
CA LEU A 113 6.12 1.51 -8.22
C LEU A 113 6.95 0.23 -8.10
N SER A 114 8.03 0.14 -8.87
CA SER A 114 8.95 -1.01 -8.89
C SER A 114 10.44 -0.62 -8.81
N ASN A 115 10.74 0.67 -8.69
CA ASN A 115 12.11 1.16 -8.53
C ASN A 115 12.71 0.66 -7.20
N PRO A 116 13.85 -0.08 -7.21
CA PRO A 116 14.45 -0.64 -5.99
C PRO A 116 14.89 0.41 -4.95
N GLU A 117 15.07 1.65 -5.36
CA GLU A 117 15.32 2.74 -4.42
C GLU A 117 14.12 3.00 -3.48
N TYR A 118 12.89 2.76 -3.97
CA TYR A 118 11.64 3.02 -3.25
C TYR A 118 10.87 1.75 -2.87
N SER A 119 11.12 0.61 -3.51
CA SER A 119 10.42 -0.65 -3.23
C SER A 119 11.30 -1.87 -3.48
N LEU A 120 11.33 -2.76 -2.50
CA LEU A 120 11.95 -4.09 -2.60
C LEU A 120 10.87 -5.19 -2.56
N VAL A 121 9.64 -4.85 -2.96
CA VAL A 121 8.51 -5.79 -3.08
C VAL A 121 8.41 -6.29 -4.51
N THR A 122 8.50 -7.60 -4.68
CA THR A 122 8.38 -8.24 -6.00
C THR A 122 6.98 -8.02 -6.59
N GLY A 123 6.94 -7.59 -7.85
CA GLY A 123 5.68 -7.33 -8.56
C GLY A 123 5.04 -5.98 -8.23
N GLY A 124 5.82 -5.02 -7.71
CA GLY A 124 5.40 -3.65 -7.40
C GLY A 124 4.97 -3.45 -5.95
N GLN A 125 5.25 -2.24 -5.46
CA GLN A 125 4.88 -1.86 -4.10
C GLN A 125 3.35 -1.92 -3.89
N ARG A 126 2.94 -2.21 -2.68
CA ARG A 126 1.52 -2.31 -2.33
C ARG A 126 1.00 -1.06 -1.64
N VAL A 127 -0.30 -0.87 -1.78
CA VAL A 127 -1.07 0.06 -0.96
C VAL A 127 -2.21 -0.73 -0.29
N LYS A 128 -2.50 -0.44 0.97
CA LYS A 128 -3.64 -1.03 1.68
C LYS A 128 -4.87 -0.21 1.38
N VAL A 129 -5.94 -0.84 0.94
CA VAL A 129 -7.22 -0.18 0.64
C VAL A 129 -8.32 -0.85 1.45
N ALA A 130 -9.11 -0.06 2.15
CA ALA A 130 -10.20 -0.57 2.96
C ALA A 130 -11.37 0.43 3.04
N ALA A 131 -12.55 -0.07 3.35
CA ALA A 131 -13.65 0.74 3.83
C ALA A 131 -13.46 1.04 5.31
N GLU A 132 -13.44 2.31 5.68
CA GLU A 132 -13.47 2.78 7.07
C GLU A 132 -14.76 3.60 7.28
N GLY A 133 -15.76 3.00 7.93
CA GLY A 133 -17.09 3.55 7.99
C GLY A 133 -17.73 3.66 6.60
N SER A 134 -18.11 4.85 6.19
CA SER A 134 -18.69 5.13 4.85
C SER A 134 -17.64 5.56 3.81
N SER A 135 -16.38 5.64 4.19
CA SER A 135 -15.30 6.16 3.33
C SER A 135 -14.37 5.05 2.86
N VAL A 136 -13.84 5.20 1.67
CA VAL A 136 -12.70 4.41 1.18
C VAL A 136 -11.42 5.11 1.63
N VAL A 137 -10.52 4.35 2.24
CA VAL A 137 -9.24 4.86 2.74
C VAL A 137 -8.10 4.06 2.15
N PHE A 138 -7.12 4.77 1.60
CA PHE A 138 -5.83 4.24 1.20
C PHE A 138 -4.84 4.46 2.33
N THR A 139 -4.27 3.37 2.87
CA THR A 139 -3.17 3.45 3.84
C THR A 139 -1.88 3.09 3.13
N SER A 140 -0.91 3.98 3.19
CA SER A 140 0.39 3.89 2.52
C SER A 140 1.53 3.78 3.53
N GLY A 141 2.77 4.01 3.11
CA GLY A 141 3.92 3.99 4.00
C GLY A 141 3.77 4.90 5.22
N LEU A 142 4.51 4.57 6.28
CA LEU A 142 4.52 5.33 7.54
C LEU A 142 3.12 5.50 8.16
N LEU A 143 2.24 4.53 7.94
CA LEU A 143 0.85 4.51 8.43
C LEU A 143 0.00 5.72 7.94
N LYS A 144 0.43 6.39 6.87
CA LYS A 144 -0.28 7.55 6.32
C LYS A 144 -1.58 7.11 5.65
N LYS A 145 -2.66 7.82 5.97
CA LYS A 145 -3.99 7.60 5.40
C LYS A 145 -4.33 8.70 4.42
N SER A 146 -4.97 8.32 3.31
CA SER A 146 -5.54 9.22 2.31
C SER A 146 -6.98 8.80 2.06
N THR A 147 -7.92 9.66 2.42
CA THR A 147 -9.36 9.37 2.34
C THR A 147 -9.90 9.81 0.99
N VAL A 148 -10.75 8.99 0.39
CA VAL A 148 -11.42 9.33 -0.87
C VAL A 148 -12.44 10.45 -0.64
N THR A 149 -12.25 11.55 -1.35
CA THR A 149 -13.16 12.72 -1.35
C THR A 149 -14.16 12.66 -2.50
N LYS A 150 -13.76 12.04 -3.63
CA LYS A 150 -14.62 11.80 -4.80
C LYS A 150 -14.24 10.46 -5.41
N ALA A 151 -15.16 9.52 -5.35
CA ALA A 151 -14.95 8.16 -5.86
C ALA A 151 -15.40 8.00 -7.32
N ASP A 152 -14.89 6.95 -7.96
CA ASP A 152 -15.41 6.36 -9.19
C ASP A 152 -15.45 7.32 -10.40
N VAL A 153 -14.44 8.19 -10.54
CA VAL A 153 -14.27 8.99 -11.74
C VAL A 153 -13.76 8.07 -12.87
N ARG A 154 -14.67 7.59 -13.71
CA ARG A 154 -14.34 6.61 -14.75
C ARG A 154 -13.70 7.27 -15.95
N PHE A 155 -12.71 6.59 -16.55
CA PHE A 155 -12.05 6.95 -17.80
C PHE A 155 -11.79 5.71 -18.65
N THR A 156 -11.39 5.91 -19.91
CA THR A 156 -10.97 4.81 -20.77
C THR A 156 -9.68 4.19 -20.23
N GLY A 157 -9.74 3.01 -19.74
CA GLY A 157 -8.59 2.32 -19.13
C GLY A 157 -8.68 2.17 -17.62
N GLY A 158 -9.68 2.79 -16.94
CA GLY A 158 -9.76 2.58 -15.51
C GLY A 158 -10.72 3.46 -14.73
N VAL A 159 -10.40 3.61 -13.45
CA VAL A 159 -11.13 4.44 -12.50
C VAL A 159 -10.15 5.31 -11.72
N ALA A 160 -10.55 6.53 -11.38
CA ALA A 160 -9.79 7.42 -10.51
C ALA A 160 -10.58 7.75 -9.25
N HIS A 161 -9.87 7.84 -8.12
CA HIS A 161 -10.40 8.31 -6.84
C HIS A 161 -9.62 9.56 -6.44
N LEU A 162 -10.31 10.67 -6.21
CA LEU A 162 -9.70 11.86 -5.64
C LEU A 162 -9.53 11.66 -4.14
N VAL A 163 -8.34 11.97 -3.62
CA VAL A 163 -7.98 11.77 -2.21
C VAL A 163 -7.46 13.05 -1.56
N ASP A 164 -7.62 13.13 -0.23
CA ASP A 164 -7.21 14.26 0.61
C ASP A 164 -5.74 14.23 1.05
N GLY A 165 -4.99 13.21 0.63
CA GLY A 165 -3.58 13.04 0.99
C GLY A 165 -2.75 12.47 -0.16
N VAL A 166 -1.46 12.78 -0.19
CA VAL A 166 -0.47 12.15 -1.07
C VAL A 166 0.00 10.87 -0.41
N LEU A 167 0.02 9.75 -1.14
CA LEU A 167 0.54 8.48 -0.64
C LEU A 167 2.03 8.61 -0.33
N ALA A 168 2.41 8.26 0.89
CA ALA A 168 3.81 8.22 1.30
C ALA A 168 4.46 6.90 0.90
N PHE A 169 5.70 6.93 0.42
CA PHE A 169 6.45 5.70 0.18
C PHE A 169 6.59 4.91 1.48
N PRO A 170 6.42 3.58 1.44
CA PRO A 170 6.82 2.75 2.56
C PRO A 170 8.31 2.90 2.82
N ALA A 171 8.66 3.10 4.09
CA ALA A 171 10.02 3.24 4.55
C ALA A 171 10.60 1.88 4.98
N THR A 172 11.85 1.87 5.40
CA THR A 172 12.51 0.68 5.94
C THR A 172 11.78 0.18 7.20
N THR A 173 12.10 -1.03 7.63
CA THR A 173 11.54 -1.59 8.88
C THR A 173 11.93 -0.73 10.07
N SER A 174 13.20 -0.32 10.16
CA SER A 174 13.73 0.49 11.24
C SER A 174 13.05 1.88 11.31
N GLU A 175 12.93 2.58 10.18
CA GLU A 175 12.26 3.88 10.10
C GLU A 175 10.75 3.77 10.42
N THR A 176 10.09 2.73 9.89
CA THR A 176 8.66 2.49 10.13
C THR A 176 8.40 2.15 11.60
N ALA A 177 9.27 1.34 12.21
CA ALA A 177 9.19 1.01 13.64
C ALA A 177 9.34 2.25 14.53
N LEU A 178 10.24 3.18 14.20
CA LEU A 178 10.37 4.46 14.91
C LEU A 178 9.06 5.28 14.83
N VAL A 179 8.49 5.41 13.64
CA VAL A 179 7.22 6.14 13.45
C VAL A 179 6.06 5.46 14.17
N ALA A 180 6.06 4.13 14.24
CA ALA A 180 5.08 3.34 14.98
C ALA A 180 5.31 3.33 16.51
N GLY A 181 6.37 3.98 17.00
CA GLY A 181 6.72 4.03 18.42
C GLY A 181 7.31 2.73 18.98
N LEU A 182 7.77 1.82 18.12
CA LEU A 182 8.37 0.52 18.51
C LEU A 182 9.87 0.68 18.83
N ASN A 183 10.20 1.59 19.73
CA ASN A 183 11.58 1.99 20.02
C ASN A 183 12.44 0.83 20.51
N LYS A 184 11.87 -0.10 21.31
CA LYS A 184 12.60 -1.26 21.80
C LYS A 184 13.01 -2.22 20.70
N LEU A 185 12.15 -2.40 19.68
CA LEU A 185 12.49 -3.19 18.50
C LEU A 185 13.69 -2.59 17.77
N VAL A 186 13.69 -1.27 17.57
CA VAL A 186 14.79 -0.57 16.89
C VAL A 186 16.09 -0.72 17.66
N GLU A 187 16.08 -0.49 19.00
CA GLU A 187 17.26 -0.67 19.87
C GLU A 187 17.86 -2.08 19.73
N VAL A 188 17.00 -3.10 19.65
CA VAL A 188 17.47 -4.50 19.61
C VAL A 188 17.90 -4.92 18.20
N LEU A 189 17.26 -4.41 17.15
CA LEU A 189 17.71 -4.61 15.74
C LEU A 189 19.12 -4.04 15.55
N ASP A 190 19.36 -2.82 16.02
CA ASP A 190 20.66 -2.15 15.95
C ASP A 190 21.71 -2.91 16.77
N ALA A 191 21.43 -3.24 18.03
CA ALA A 191 22.34 -3.97 18.91
C ALA A 191 22.75 -5.35 18.37
N THR A 192 21.89 -5.99 17.58
CA THR A 192 22.13 -7.31 16.96
C THR A 192 22.64 -7.24 15.53
N GLU A 193 22.82 -6.05 14.98
CA GLU A 193 23.22 -5.82 13.57
C GLU A 193 22.29 -6.54 12.57
N LEU A 194 20.99 -6.62 12.89
CA LEU A 194 19.97 -7.19 12.00
C LEU A 194 19.25 -6.13 11.17
N ASP A 195 19.38 -4.86 11.51
CA ASP A 195 18.80 -3.72 10.82
C ASP A 195 19.13 -3.73 9.34
N GLY A 196 20.43 -3.85 8.99
CA GLY A 196 20.87 -3.93 7.59
C GLY A 196 20.27 -5.10 6.83
N PHE A 197 20.13 -6.28 7.46
CA PHE A 197 19.49 -7.44 6.83
C PHE A 197 18.00 -7.21 6.61
N VAL A 198 17.30 -6.73 7.64
CA VAL A 198 15.85 -6.53 7.61
C VAL A 198 15.47 -5.43 6.61
N ASP A 199 16.27 -4.36 6.54
CA ASP A 199 15.97 -3.19 5.69
C ASP A 199 16.33 -3.41 4.21
N SER A 200 17.21 -4.38 3.88
CA SER A 200 17.68 -4.66 2.51
C SER A 200 17.14 -5.96 1.89
N SER A 201 16.53 -6.83 2.69
CA SER A 201 15.97 -8.10 2.18
C SER A 201 14.70 -7.87 1.36
N PHE A 202 14.51 -8.67 0.31
CA PHE A 202 13.28 -8.61 -0.51
C PHE A 202 12.17 -9.46 0.11
N ASP A 203 10.93 -9.00 -0.05
CA ASP A 203 9.70 -9.76 0.23
C ASP A 203 9.65 -10.34 1.65
N ILE A 204 9.74 -9.49 2.67
CA ILE A 204 9.74 -9.93 4.06
C ILE A 204 8.39 -9.76 4.76
N THR A 205 8.16 -10.59 5.77
CA THR A 205 7.16 -10.37 6.80
C THR A 205 7.86 -10.26 8.16
N VAL A 206 7.58 -9.19 8.89
CA VAL A 206 8.13 -8.96 10.22
C VAL A 206 7.00 -9.05 11.24
N PHE A 207 7.11 -9.98 12.19
CA PHE A 207 6.27 -10.02 13.36
C PHE A 207 6.95 -9.19 14.45
N ALA A 208 6.55 -7.92 14.55
CA ALA A 208 7.21 -6.89 15.34
C ALA A 208 6.68 -6.86 16.78
N PRO A 209 7.44 -7.33 17.82
CA PRO A 209 6.99 -7.22 19.18
C PRO A 209 6.83 -5.74 19.59
N ASN A 210 5.75 -5.42 20.30
CA ASN A 210 5.56 -4.09 20.85
C ASN A 210 6.48 -3.84 22.07
N ASN A 211 6.52 -2.62 22.58
CA ASN A 211 7.39 -2.28 23.70
C ASN A 211 7.02 -3.05 24.98
N GLU A 212 5.73 -3.35 25.19
CA GLU A 212 5.23 -4.11 26.32
C GLU A 212 5.73 -5.54 26.29
N ALA A 213 5.79 -6.18 25.12
CA ALA A 213 6.37 -7.51 24.94
C ALA A 213 7.85 -7.54 25.36
N PHE A 214 8.64 -6.56 24.91
CA PHE A 214 10.04 -6.43 25.35
C PHE A 214 10.18 -6.18 26.85
N ASN A 215 9.31 -5.34 27.44
CA ASN A 215 9.33 -5.08 28.88
C ASN A 215 8.99 -6.32 29.69
N ALA A 216 8.08 -7.16 29.22
CA ALA A 216 7.70 -8.40 29.89
C ALA A 216 8.86 -9.39 30.01
N ILE A 217 9.80 -9.39 29.07
CA ILE A 217 10.98 -10.28 29.06
C ILE A 217 12.28 -9.59 29.49
N ALA A 218 12.23 -8.31 29.88
CA ALA A 218 13.42 -7.50 30.14
C ALA A 218 14.39 -8.15 31.13
N SER A 219 13.89 -8.76 32.23
CA SER A 219 14.72 -9.48 33.22
C SER A 219 15.40 -10.73 32.64
N THR A 220 14.78 -11.36 31.66
CA THR A 220 15.31 -12.55 30.99
C THR A 220 16.37 -12.14 29.96
N VAL A 221 16.12 -11.05 29.22
CA VAL A 221 17.00 -10.54 28.14
C VAL A 221 18.33 -10.03 28.69
N HIS A 222 18.37 -9.47 29.89
CA HIS A 222 19.62 -9.00 30.51
C HIS A 222 20.74 -10.05 30.66
N GLY A 223 20.42 -11.34 30.55
CA GLY A 223 21.41 -12.44 30.61
C GLY A 223 21.63 -13.14 29.26
N ILE A 224 20.94 -12.71 28.19
CA ILE A 224 21.03 -13.36 26.88
C ILE A 224 22.25 -12.83 26.13
N SER A 225 23.00 -13.74 25.50
CA SER A 225 24.11 -13.36 24.62
C SER A 225 23.61 -12.66 23.35
N LEU A 226 24.40 -11.78 22.73
CA LEU A 226 24.02 -11.15 21.45
C LEU A 226 23.70 -12.16 20.34
N PRO A 227 24.45 -13.27 20.15
CA PRO A 227 24.07 -14.31 19.19
C PRO A 227 22.70 -14.93 19.45
N ASP A 228 22.36 -15.21 20.72
CA ASP A 228 21.06 -15.77 21.08
C ASP A 228 19.93 -14.75 20.85
N LEU A 229 20.16 -13.48 21.21
CA LEU A 229 19.22 -12.40 20.96
C LEU A 229 18.98 -12.21 19.45
N ARG A 230 20.04 -12.27 18.66
CA ARG A 230 19.96 -12.24 17.18
C ARG A 230 19.12 -13.41 16.64
N ASN A 231 19.30 -14.61 17.18
CA ASN A 231 18.53 -15.79 16.80
C ASN A 231 17.05 -15.65 17.17
N ILE A 232 16.74 -15.09 18.34
CA ILE A 232 15.36 -14.78 18.77
C ILE A 232 14.71 -13.77 17.82
N LEU A 233 15.40 -12.70 17.43
CA LEU A 233 14.86 -11.74 16.46
C LEU A 233 14.69 -12.34 15.07
N ALA A 234 15.62 -13.19 14.63
CA ALA A 234 15.52 -13.90 13.37
C ALA A 234 14.28 -14.83 13.30
N TYR A 235 13.80 -15.31 14.46
CA TYR A 235 12.54 -16.06 14.57
C TYR A 235 11.28 -15.18 14.28
N HIS A 236 11.40 -13.87 14.38
CA HIS A 236 10.32 -12.93 14.10
C HIS A 236 10.25 -12.47 12.65
N ILE A 237 11.17 -12.94 11.80
CA ILE A 237 11.31 -12.50 10.40
C ILE A 237 11.10 -13.68 9.48
N VAL A 238 10.18 -13.54 8.54
CA VAL A 238 9.98 -14.47 7.42
C VAL A 238 10.53 -13.81 6.16
N SER A 239 11.43 -14.49 5.47
CA SER A 239 12.02 -13.98 4.23
C SER A 239 11.38 -14.58 2.98
N ARG A 240 11.41 -13.85 1.87
CA ARG A 240 10.87 -14.24 0.56
C ARG A 240 9.37 -14.56 0.57
N THR A 241 8.64 -14.01 1.54
CA THR A 241 7.20 -14.19 1.66
C THR A 241 6.60 -12.95 2.30
N ILE A 242 5.63 -12.33 1.65
CA ILE A 242 4.87 -11.22 2.20
C ILE A 242 3.50 -11.73 2.63
N GLY A 243 3.29 -11.85 3.93
CA GLY A 243 2.06 -12.33 4.54
C GLY A 243 1.11 -11.19 4.88
N TYR A 244 0.48 -10.55 3.90
CA TYR A 244 -0.62 -9.62 4.19
C TYR A 244 -1.78 -10.37 4.86
N SER A 245 -2.50 -9.70 5.77
CA SER A 245 -3.60 -10.34 6.52
C SER A 245 -4.63 -11.03 5.62
N GLN A 246 -4.84 -10.49 4.41
CA GLN A 246 -5.72 -11.06 3.38
C GLN A 246 -5.23 -12.44 2.87
N THR A 247 -3.92 -12.69 2.90
CA THR A 247 -3.30 -13.93 2.40
C THR A 247 -3.00 -14.93 3.50
N LEU A 248 -3.09 -14.51 4.77
CA LEU A 248 -2.94 -15.41 5.90
C LEU A 248 -4.19 -16.29 6.05
N SER A 249 -3.97 -17.56 6.37
CA SER A 249 -5.05 -18.52 6.64
C SER A 249 -4.80 -19.26 7.95
N ASP A 250 -5.87 -19.73 8.57
CA ASP A 250 -5.76 -20.53 9.80
C ASP A 250 -4.97 -21.81 9.54
N GLY A 251 -4.00 -22.10 10.43
CA GLY A 251 -3.09 -23.22 10.28
C GLY A 251 -1.91 -23.01 9.32
N LEU A 252 -1.81 -21.86 8.63
CA LEU A 252 -0.66 -21.57 7.78
C LEU A 252 0.64 -21.56 8.58
N THR A 253 1.64 -22.28 8.09
CA THR A 253 2.98 -22.34 8.70
C THR A 253 3.96 -21.57 7.83
N LEU A 254 4.74 -20.68 8.44
CA LEU A 254 5.74 -19.84 7.78
C LEU A 254 7.13 -20.16 8.36
N SER A 255 8.10 -20.38 7.48
CA SER A 255 9.50 -20.58 7.88
C SER A 255 10.18 -19.25 8.15
N THR A 256 10.79 -19.12 9.31
CA THR A 256 11.49 -17.92 9.74
C THR A 256 12.97 -17.92 9.38
N VAL A 257 13.63 -16.79 9.50
CA VAL A 257 15.05 -16.62 9.15
C VAL A 257 15.97 -17.48 10.03
N ASN A 258 15.58 -17.80 11.26
CA ASN A 258 16.38 -18.69 12.10
C ASN A 258 16.23 -20.19 11.76
N GLY A 259 15.33 -20.55 10.82
CA GLY A 259 15.08 -21.92 10.37
C GLY A 259 13.88 -22.62 11.05
N ASP A 260 13.34 -22.06 12.12
CA ASP A 260 12.14 -22.57 12.76
C ASP A 260 10.86 -22.08 12.04
N ALA A 261 9.72 -22.60 12.44
CA ALA A 261 8.44 -22.24 11.86
C ALA A 261 7.53 -21.54 12.88
N VAL A 262 6.74 -20.59 12.38
CA VAL A 262 5.62 -20.00 13.11
C VAL A 262 4.30 -20.44 12.48
N THR A 263 3.26 -20.59 13.30
CA THR A 263 1.92 -20.98 12.84
C THR A 263 0.95 -19.82 13.03
N VAL A 264 0.26 -19.49 11.96
CA VAL A 264 -0.84 -18.52 11.97
C VAL A 264 -2.11 -19.21 12.50
N LYS A 265 -2.81 -18.57 13.42
CA LYS A 265 -4.14 -19.00 13.87
C LYS A 265 -5.11 -17.83 13.72
N ILE A 266 -6.28 -18.12 13.17
CA ILE A 266 -7.32 -17.12 12.95
C ILE A 266 -8.61 -17.57 13.64
N SER A 267 -9.10 -16.75 14.57
CA SER A 267 -10.36 -16.97 15.26
C SER A 267 -11.21 -15.71 15.18
N GLY A 268 -12.25 -15.75 14.35
CA GLY A 268 -13.02 -14.55 14.02
C GLY A 268 -12.14 -13.48 13.37
N SER A 269 -12.06 -12.31 13.97
CA SER A 269 -11.18 -11.20 13.52
C SER A 269 -9.79 -11.21 14.18
N THR A 270 -9.51 -12.15 15.08
CA THR A 270 -8.24 -12.21 15.79
C THR A 270 -7.25 -13.09 15.06
N ILE A 271 -6.08 -12.53 14.78
CA ILE A 271 -4.92 -13.24 14.22
C ILE A 271 -3.91 -13.43 15.35
N THR A 272 -3.38 -14.64 15.51
CA THR A 272 -2.25 -14.92 16.39
C THR A 272 -1.15 -15.63 15.61
N ILE A 273 0.09 -15.34 15.98
CA ILE A 273 1.28 -16.01 15.46
C ILE A 273 1.80 -16.88 16.60
N ASN A 274 1.65 -18.19 16.48
CA ASN A 274 1.71 -19.15 17.60
C ASN A 274 0.69 -18.77 18.70
N ASP A 275 1.15 -18.14 19.79
CA ASP A 275 0.33 -17.64 20.90
C ASP A 275 0.38 -16.10 21.04
N ALA A 276 1.17 -15.42 20.21
CA ALA A 276 1.28 -13.95 20.21
C ALA A 276 0.16 -13.33 19.36
N LYS A 277 -0.66 -12.49 19.96
CA LYS A 277 -1.75 -11.81 19.25
C LYS A 277 -1.22 -10.65 18.41
N VAL A 278 -1.73 -10.55 17.19
CA VAL A 278 -1.50 -9.39 16.32
C VAL A 278 -2.41 -8.24 16.79
N VAL A 279 -1.79 -7.13 17.20
CA VAL A 279 -2.49 -5.93 17.68
C VAL A 279 -2.60 -4.85 16.62
N THR A 280 -1.64 -4.81 15.67
CA THR A 280 -1.70 -3.97 14.46
C THR A 280 -1.24 -4.79 13.29
N ALA A 281 -2.13 -5.03 12.34
CA ALA A 281 -1.81 -5.78 11.13
C ALA A 281 -1.51 -4.86 9.95
N ASP A 282 -0.69 -5.37 9.03
CA ASP A 282 -0.51 -4.80 7.70
C ASP A 282 0.14 -3.40 7.69
N VAL A 283 1.20 -3.24 8.43
CA VAL A 283 2.07 -2.05 8.35
C VAL A 283 2.98 -2.22 7.14
N LEU A 284 2.79 -1.39 6.12
CA LEU A 284 3.55 -1.49 4.86
C LEU A 284 5.00 -1.05 5.07
N LEU A 285 5.93 -1.88 4.59
CA LEU A 285 7.36 -1.64 4.58
C LEU A 285 7.86 -1.46 3.13
N LYS A 286 9.00 -0.81 2.95
CA LYS A 286 9.69 -0.70 1.66
C LYS A 286 9.85 -2.07 0.98
N ASN A 287 10.01 -3.12 1.76
CA ASN A 287 10.35 -4.46 1.33
C ASN A 287 9.36 -5.55 1.78
N GLY A 288 8.18 -5.17 2.27
CA GLY A 288 7.19 -6.15 2.68
C GLY A 288 6.13 -5.61 3.63
N VAL A 289 5.84 -6.36 4.69
CA VAL A 289 4.81 -6.03 5.67
C VAL A 289 5.27 -6.36 7.10
N ALA A 290 4.86 -5.54 8.05
CA ALA A 290 4.99 -5.87 9.46
C ALA A 290 3.62 -6.06 10.13
N HIS A 291 3.59 -6.96 11.11
CA HIS A 291 2.46 -7.16 12.02
C HIS A 291 2.96 -6.95 13.45
N VAL A 292 2.40 -5.97 14.15
CA VAL A 292 2.76 -5.72 15.56
C VAL A 292 2.10 -6.76 16.44
N ILE A 293 2.89 -7.43 17.26
CA ILE A 293 2.46 -8.48 18.19
C ILE A 293 2.68 -8.06 19.65
N GLU A 294 1.84 -8.57 20.56
CA GLU A 294 1.87 -8.20 21.99
C GLU A 294 2.67 -9.15 22.90
N LYS A 295 3.39 -10.12 22.31
CA LYS A 295 4.12 -11.12 23.10
C LYS A 295 5.41 -11.50 22.41
#